data_e7e936424f7bebfc950263ccf846c496
#
_entry.id   e7e936424f7bebfc950263ccf846c496
#
_cell.length_a   1.000
_cell.length_b   1.000
_cell.length_c   1.000
_cell.angle_alpha   90.00
_cell.angle_beta   90.00
_cell.angle_gamma   90.00
#
_symmetry.space_group_name_H-M   'P 1'
#
loop_
_entity.id
_entity.type
_entity.pdbx_description
1 polymer ?
#
loop_
_entity_poly.entity_id
_entity_poly.type
_entity_poly.pdbx_seq_one_letter_code
_entity_poly.pdbx_strand_id
1 'polypeptide(L)'
;MRKELFEKVNRYRYLIKNIGLLTLSSFATKLISFFLVPLYTNILTTTEYGTYDLFSTTIGILIPVLTLNIQESVMRFALDKKFNKNAIVTIALKQLLVSYSVIIVGLIVNSIFEFSVIGKEYAVFFFLMFFVQALSGIILAYIRGVDKITELSISSIAASVVTIGCNVIFLAYFHWGLIGYFLANIFGPLIQCLYLIIRSHIASNIHFFKTYKAERKEMLDYSKPMIANSIAWWVNNASDRYVIIFFCGLAENGIYSVASKIPSILNIFQSIFNQAWTLSAVKDFDPEDKNGFFANTYKAYNCFLVILCSAIIVADKFLARFLYAKDFYVAWRYVPWLTIAIVFGALSGYIGGFFSAVKNSKIYAQSTIIGAVSNIIMNIIFTPLIGPLGAAIATAICYFIVWAVRYWHSKRFIKLKINLYRDLFTYVLLAVQSLVLLAVSEDLLLYGMEGGLFILIVLLYIKEILQIFNKICKKLKRQ
;
A
#
# COMPACT_ATOMS: atom_id res chain seq x y z
N MET A 1 21.91 28.53 -22.78
CA MET A 1 22.61 27.26 -22.56
C MET A 1 23.14 27.05 -21.13
N ARG A 2 24.07 27.90 -20.58
CA ARG A 2 24.52 27.72 -19.17
C ARG A 2 23.43 27.93 -18.12
N LYS A 3 22.55 28.92 -18.26
CA LYS A 3 21.42 29.19 -17.36
C LYS A 3 20.38 28.06 -17.38
N GLU A 4 20.04 27.56 -18.55
CA GLU A 4 19.12 26.44 -18.72
C GLU A 4 19.67 25.12 -18.14
N LEU A 5 21.00 24.89 -18.30
CA LEU A 5 21.65 23.72 -17.71
C LEU A 5 21.65 23.81 -16.17
N PHE A 6 21.88 25.00 -15.62
CA PHE A 6 21.88 25.25 -14.18
C PHE A 6 20.47 25.12 -13.58
N GLU A 7 19.44 25.62 -14.26
CA GLU A 7 18.04 25.44 -13.87
C GLU A 7 17.62 23.95 -13.96
N LYS A 8 18.07 23.24 -14.98
CA LYS A 8 17.84 21.79 -15.14
C LYS A 8 18.48 20.99 -14.00
N VAL A 9 19.74 21.25 -13.66
CA VAL A 9 20.47 20.61 -12.55
C VAL A 9 19.81 20.90 -11.21
N ASN A 10 19.39 22.14 -10.94
CA ASN A 10 18.71 22.50 -9.70
C ASN A 10 17.33 21.85 -9.60
N ARG A 11 16.59 21.71 -10.71
CA ARG A 11 15.30 21.02 -10.78
C ARG A 11 15.44 19.53 -10.46
N TYR A 12 16.49 18.86 -10.97
CA TYR A 12 16.79 17.45 -10.65
C TYR A 12 17.23 17.28 -9.20
N ARG A 13 18.08 18.15 -8.68
CA ARG A 13 18.51 18.13 -7.28
C ARG A 13 17.33 18.31 -6.32
N TYR A 14 16.42 19.20 -6.63
CA TYR A 14 15.19 19.43 -5.88
C TYR A 14 14.28 18.19 -5.90
N LEU A 15 14.07 17.58 -7.10
CA LEU A 15 13.26 16.38 -7.26
C LEU A 15 13.85 15.20 -6.46
N ILE A 16 15.15 14.95 -6.57
CA ILE A 16 15.84 13.88 -5.86
C ILE A 16 15.76 14.10 -4.33
N LYS A 17 15.91 15.33 -3.87
CA LYS A 17 15.78 15.67 -2.44
C LYS A 17 14.37 15.39 -1.93
N ASN A 18 13.34 15.80 -2.66
CA ASN A 18 11.94 15.60 -2.26
C ASN A 18 11.52 14.13 -2.30
N ILE A 19 11.90 13.39 -3.35
CA ILE A 19 11.69 11.94 -3.42
C ILE A 19 12.43 11.26 -2.26
N GLY A 20 13.68 11.63 -2.00
CA GLY A 20 14.45 11.07 -0.90
C GLY A 20 13.81 11.31 0.47
N LEU A 21 13.32 12.53 0.75
CA LEU A 21 12.62 12.86 1.99
C LEU A 21 11.31 12.10 2.15
N LEU A 22 10.48 12.02 1.10
CA LEU A 22 9.23 11.26 1.12
C LEU A 22 9.49 9.76 1.30
N THR A 23 10.50 9.23 0.64
CA THR A 23 10.91 7.83 0.77
C THR A 23 11.39 7.53 2.17
N LEU A 24 12.26 8.36 2.73
CA LEU A 24 12.80 8.18 4.08
C LEU A 24 11.70 8.27 5.14
N SER A 25 10.80 9.25 5.03
CA SER A 25 9.68 9.38 5.96
C SER A 25 8.71 8.20 5.86
N SER A 26 8.39 7.74 4.64
CA SER A 26 7.53 6.58 4.43
C SER A 26 8.17 5.27 4.92
N PHE A 27 9.48 5.12 4.75
CA PHE A 27 10.25 3.99 5.25
C PHE A 27 10.26 3.98 6.77
N ALA A 28 10.57 5.11 7.40
CA ALA A 28 10.59 5.24 8.86
C ALA A 28 9.21 4.91 9.47
N THR A 29 8.12 5.47 8.93
CA THR A 29 6.77 5.22 9.44
C THR A 29 6.35 3.75 9.32
N LYS A 30 6.69 3.08 8.20
CA LYS A 30 6.38 1.66 7.99
C LYS A 30 7.21 0.74 8.88
N LEU A 31 8.51 1.02 9.05
CA LEU A 31 9.36 0.28 9.99
C LEU A 31 8.84 0.39 11.42
N ILE A 32 8.47 1.57 11.84
CA ILE A 32 7.91 1.83 13.16
C ILE A 32 6.62 1.02 13.36
N SER A 33 5.70 1.05 12.38
CA SER A 33 4.47 0.26 12.42
C SER A 33 4.74 -1.24 12.47
N PHE A 34 5.82 -1.72 11.84
CA PHE A 34 6.26 -3.10 11.89
C PHE A 34 6.73 -3.51 13.30
N PHE A 35 7.53 -2.67 13.97
CA PHE A 35 7.99 -2.95 15.33
C PHE A 35 6.90 -2.81 16.41
N LEU A 36 5.76 -2.22 16.10
CA LEU A 36 4.60 -2.21 16.99
C LEU A 36 3.80 -3.53 16.97
N VAL A 37 4.03 -4.41 15.99
CA VAL A 37 3.28 -5.65 15.83
C VAL A 37 3.34 -6.52 17.11
N PRO A 38 4.50 -6.80 17.71
CA PRO A 38 4.59 -7.57 18.95
C PRO A 38 3.79 -6.94 20.09
N LEU A 39 3.76 -5.60 20.19
CA LEU A 39 3.04 -4.92 21.25
C LEU A 39 1.53 -5.21 21.19
N TYR A 40 0.88 -4.96 20.05
CA TYR A 40 -0.57 -5.12 19.98
C TYR A 40 -1.00 -6.59 19.85
N THR A 41 -0.18 -7.48 19.27
CA THR A 41 -0.50 -8.92 19.25
C THR A 41 -0.39 -9.59 20.63
N ASN A 42 0.41 -9.03 21.54
CA ASN A 42 0.46 -9.48 22.93
C ASN A 42 -0.74 -9.02 23.76
N ILE A 43 -1.36 -7.91 23.42
CA ILE A 43 -2.40 -7.27 24.25
C ILE A 43 -3.80 -7.53 23.68
N LEU A 44 -4.00 -7.32 22.39
CA LEU A 44 -5.29 -7.51 21.74
C LEU A 44 -5.59 -8.98 21.45
N THR A 45 -6.86 -9.33 21.46
CA THR A 45 -7.36 -10.58 20.89
C THR A 45 -7.43 -10.50 19.36
N THR A 46 -7.49 -11.66 18.71
CA THR A 46 -7.64 -11.73 17.24
C THR A 46 -8.95 -11.08 16.78
N THR A 47 -10.03 -11.21 17.54
CA THR A 47 -11.32 -10.56 17.26
C THR A 47 -11.24 -9.05 17.38
N GLU A 48 -10.61 -8.51 18.42
CA GLU A 48 -10.43 -7.07 18.59
C GLU A 48 -9.62 -6.47 17.44
N TYR A 49 -8.50 -7.11 17.07
CA TYR A 49 -7.72 -6.64 15.95
C TYR A 49 -8.47 -6.78 14.62
N GLY A 50 -9.24 -7.86 14.45
CA GLY A 50 -10.13 -8.04 13.30
C GLY A 50 -11.20 -6.96 13.18
N THR A 51 -11.75 -6.51 14.31
CA THR A 51 -12.70 -5.38 14.37
C THR A 51 -12.06 -4.07 13.92
N TYR A 52 -10.84 -3.79 14.42
CA TYR A 52 -10.08 -2.62 13.96
C TYR A 52 -9.81 -2.67 12.46
N ASP A 53 -9.38 -3.83 11.94
CA ASP A 53 -9.07 -4.00 10.53
C ASP A 53 -10.32 -3.84 9.65
N LEU A 54 -11.47 -4.38 10.07
CA LEU A 54 -12.76 -4.16 9.41
C LEU A 54 -13.10 -2.66 9.35
N PHE A 55 -12.93 -1.92 10.44
CA PHE A 55 -13.17 -0.49 10.49
C PHE A 55 -12.27 0.27 9.51
N SER A 56 -10.96 -0.01 9.56
CA SER A 56 -9.98 0.62 8.69
C SER A 56 -10.26 0.34 7.21
N THR A 57 -10.62 -0.91 6.90
CA THR A 57 -10.94 -1.36 5.54
C THR A 57 -12.22 -0.72 5.03
N THR A 58 -13.27 -0.66 5.87
CA THR A 58 -14.55 -0.01 5.53
C THR A 58 -14.36 1.49 5.32
N ILE A 59 -13.61 2.16 6.18
CA ILE A 59 -13.28 3.58 6.03
C ILE A 59 -12.52 3.84 4.73
N GLY A 60 -11.62 2.92 4.36
CA GLY A 60 -10.85 3.00 3.11
C GLY A 60 -11.70 3.10 1.84
N ILE A 61 -12.87 2.45 1.77
CA ILE A 61 -13.81 2.60 0.66
C ILE A 61 -14.80 3.75 0.86
N LEU A 62 -15.23 4.01 2.09
CA LEU A 62 -16.19 5.08 2.36
C LEU A 62 -15.61 6.47 2.09
N ILE A 63 -14.31 6.69 2.35
CA ILE A 63 -13.67 7.99 2.08
C ILE A 63 -13.83 8.40 0.61
N PRO A 64 -13.32 7.67 -0.40
CA PRO A 64 -13.43 8.11 -1.79
C PRO A 64 -14.89 8.20 -2.28
N VAL A 65 -15.79 7.37 -1.77
CA VAL A 65 -17.20 7.40 -2.15
C VAL A 65 -17.90 8.62 -1.58
N LEU A 66 -17.84 8.82 -0.27
CA LEU A 66 -18.61 9.88 0.41
C LEU A 66 -18.02 11.26 0.20
N THR A 67 -16.69 11.37 0.13
CA THR A 67 -16.03 12.65 -0.18
C THR A 67 -16.02 12.97 -1.67
N LEU A 68 -16.61 12.12 -2.53
CA LEU A 68 -16.50 12.20 -3.99
C LEU A 68 -15.04 12.28 -4.47
N ASN A 69 -14.16 11.60 -3.75
CA ASN A 69 -12.71 11.55 -4.00
C ASN A 69 -12.06 12.96 -4.13
N ILE A 70 -12.59 13.94 -3.41
CA ILE A 70 -12.22 15.37 -3.49
C ILE A 70 -10.71 15.60 -3.24
N GLN A 71 -10.05 14.71 -2.48
CA GLN A 71 -8.62 14.78 -2.20
C GLN A 71 -7.77 14.80 -3.47
N GLU A 72 -8.18 14.10 -4.54
CA GLU A 72 -7.48 14.08 -5.82
C GLU A 72 -7.57 15.43 -6.52
N SER A 73 -8.75 16.06 -6.47
CA SER A 73 -8.93 17.43 -6.96
C SER A 73 -8.09 18.42 -6.16
N VAL A 74 -8.12 18.32 -4.83
CA VAL A 74 -7.34 19.19 -3.95
C VAL A 74 -5.86 19.16 -4.34
N MET A 75 -5.28 17.98 -4.52
CA MET A 75 -3.89 17.85 -4.94
C MET A 75 -3.66 18.47 -6.33
N ARG A 76 -4.52 18.14 -7.30
CA ARG A 76 -4.38 18.60 -8.68
C ARG A 76 -4.49 20.11 -8.84
N PHE A 77 -5.50 20.71 -8.20
CA PHE A 77 -5.77 22.14 -8.33
C PHE A 77 -4.85 22.99 -7.42
N ALA A 78 -4.36 22.46 -6.31
CA ALA A 78 -3.37 23.14 -5.48
C ALA A 78 -1.99 23.27 -6.16
N LEU A 79 -1.66 22.39 -7.12
CA LEU A 79 -0.49 22.51 -8.00
C LEU A 79 -0.62 23.67 -9.00
N ASP A 80 -1.85 24.05 -9.37
CA ASP A 80 -2.09 25.18 -10.26
C ASP A 80 -1.99 26.49 -9.49
N LYS A 81 -0.95 27.28 -9.78
CA LYS A 81 -0.72 28.57 -9.13
C LYS A 81 -1.81 29.61 -9.41
N LYS A 82 -2.58 29.43 -10.49
CA LYS A 82 -3.65 30.35 -10.90
C LYS A 82 -4.97 30.04 -10.17
N PHE A 83 -5.14 28.83 -9.66
CA PHE A 83 -6.38 28.43 -9.00
C PHE A 83 -6.47 29.01 -7.58
N ASN A 84 -7.67 29.44 -7.19
CA ASN A 84 -7.91 30.10 -5.91
C ASN A 84 -7.76 29.10 -4.73
N LYS A 85 -6.71 29.27 -3.93
CA LYS A 85 -6.45 28.41 -2.77
C LYS A 85 -7.57 28.41 -1.71
N ASN A 86 -8.22 29.57 -1.55
CA ASN A 86 -9.36 29.69 -0.62
C ASN A 86 -10.55 28.87 -1.10
N ALA A 87 -10.79 28.84 -2.42
CA ALA A 87 -11.81 27.98 -3.00
C ALA A 87 -11.51 26.50 -2.76
N ILE A 88 -10.26 26.04 -3.02
CA ILE A 88 -9.86 24.65 -2.85
C ILE A 88 -10.16 24.16 -1.43
N VAL A 89 -9.64 24.87 -0.42
CA VAL A 89 -9.78 24.47 1.00
C VAL A 89 -11.25 24.52 1.43
N THR A 90 -11.97 25.61 1.08
CA THR A 90 -13.36 25.79 1.47
C THR A 90 -14.27 24.72 0.85
N ILE A 91 -14.11 24.40 -0.44
CA ILE A 91 -14.89 23.38 -1.14
C ILE A 91 -14.63 22.01 -0.54
N ALA A 92 -13.37 21.67 -0.29
CA ALA A 92 -12.98 20.38 0.27
C ALA A 92 -13.58 20.19 1.68
N LEU A 93 -13.51 21.21 2.55
CA LEU A 93 -14.08 21.15 3.89
C LEU A 93 -15.61 21.08 3.88
N LYS A 94 -16.28 21.81 2.97
CA LYS A 94 -17.74 21.69 2.80
C LYS A 94 -18.13 20.27 2.37
N GLN A 95 -17.37 19.65 1.46
CA GLN A 95 -17.63 18.27 1.05
C GLN A 95 -17.39 17.29 2.21
N LEU A 96 -16.38 17.51 3.05
CA LEU A 96 -16.17 16.73 4.28
C LEU A 96 -17.36 16.83 5.24
N LEU A 97 -17.88 18.03 5.48
CA LEU A 97 -19.04 18.20 6.37
C LEU A 97 -20.25 17.40 5.87
N VAL A 98 -20.50 17.39 4.55
CA VAL A 98 -21.54 16.54 3.96
C VAL A 98 -21.24 15.05 4.23
N SER A 99 -20.01 14.61 4.03
CA SER A 99 -19.61 13.22 4.27
C SER A 99 -19.76 12.81 5.73
N TYR A 100 -19.42 13.70 6.66
CA TYR A 100 -19.61 13.47 8.11
C TYR A 100 -21.08 13.35 8.49
N SER A 101 -21.94 14.21 7.94
CA SER A 101 -23.39 14.12 8.15
C SER A 101 -23.95 12.78 7.64
N VAL A 102 -23.51 12.31 6.47
CA VAL A 102 -23.93 11.01 5.91
C VAL A 102 -23.48 9.86 6.83
N ILE A 103 -22.24 9.88 7.33
CA ILE A 103 -21.74 8.84 8.26
C ILE A 103 -22.55 8.86 9.57
N ILE A 104 -22.82 10.03 10.13
CA ILE A 104 -23.61 10.13 11.37
C ILE A 104 -25.00 9.52 11.17
N VAL A 105 -25.68 9.89 10.08
CA VAL A 105 -27.00 9.32 9.74
C VAL A 105 -26.89 7.80 9.56
N GLY A 106 -25.87 7.31 8.84
CA GLY A 106 -25.62 5.88 8.63
C GLY A 106 -25.40 5.12 9.95
N LEU A 107 -24.65 5.68 10.89
CA LEU A 107 -24.41 5.09 12.20
C LEU A 107 -25.68 5.09 13.08
N ILE A 108 -26.50 6.15 13.01
CA ILE A 108 -27.81 6.19 13.70
C ILE A 108 -28.73 5.10 13.14
N VAL A 109 -28.83 4.97 11.82
CA VAL A 109 -29.63 3.93 11.17
C VAL A 109 -29.11 2.53 11.57
N ASN A 110 -27.80 2.31 11.53
CA ASN A 110 -27.20 1.04 11.96
C ASN A 110 -27.47 0.75 13.46
N SER A 111 -27.49 1.78 14.31
CA SER A 111 -27.82 1.61 15.74
C SER A 111 -29.27 1.21 15.98
N ILE A 112 -30.19 1.56 15.06
CA ILE A 112 -31.63 1.21 15.16
C ILE A 112 -31.89 -0.18 14.59
N PHE A 113 -31.30 -0.50 13.44
CA PHE A 113 -31.62 -1.70 12.67
C PHE A 113 -30.58 -2.83 12.79
N GLU A 114 -29.44 -2.58 13.43
CA GLU A 114 -28.36 -3.56 13.68
C GLU A 114 -27.86 -4.31 12.42
N PHE A 115 -27.77 -3.61 11.27
CA PHE A 115 -27.40 -4.22 9.98
C PHE A 115 -25.95 -4.70 9.92
N SER A 116 -25.06 -4.22 10.76
CA SER A 116 -23.64 -4.54 10.65
C SER A 116 -22.97 -4.76 12.01
N VAL A 117 -21.84 -5.46 11.96
CA VAL A 117 -20.94 -5.73 13.08
C VAL A 117 -20.31 -4.46 13.69
N ILE A 118 -20.48 -3.30 13.03
CA ILE A 118 -20.14 -1.98 13.59
C ILE A 118 -21.21 -1.67 14.64
N GLY A 119 -21.12 -2.39 15.77
CA GLY A 119 -22.10 -2.31 16.85
C GLY A 119 -22.10 -0.96 17.55
N LYS A 120 -23.11 -0.77 18.41
CA LYS A 120 -23.30 0.47 19.21
C LYS A 120 -22.05 0.84 20.02
N GLU A 121 -21.32 -0.17 20.50
CA GLU A 121 -20.17 -0.03 21.39
C GLU A 121 -19.02 0.77 20.76
N TYR A 122 -18.71 0.55 19.47
CA TYR A 122 -17.56 1.18 18.81
C TYR A 122 -17.93 2.22 17.74
N ALA A 123 -19.20 2.59 17.60
CA ALA A 123 -19.68 3.53 16.59
C ALA A 123 -18.98 4.91 16.67
N VAL A 124 -18.70 5.39 17.89
CA VAL A 124 -18.00 6.64 18.11
C VAL A 124 -16.56 6.56 17.58
N PHE A 125 -15.86 5.44 17.82
CA PHE A 125 -14.49 5.25 17.34
C PHE A 125 -14.45 5.11 15.82
N PHE A 126 -15.43 4.44 15.22
CA PHE A 126 -15.58 4.39 13.76
C PHE A 126 -15.74 5.79 13.16
N PHE A 127 -16.63 6.62 13.73
CA PHE A 127 -16.81 7.99 13.29
C PHE A 127 -15.54 8.82 13.45
N LEU A 128 -14.86 8.75 14.60
CA LEU A 128 -13.62 9.50 14.85
C LEU A 128 -12.49 9.07 13.91
N MET A 129 -12.35 7.77 13.63
CA MET A 129 -11.40 7.27 12.65
C MET A 129 -11.71 7.80 11.25
N PHE A 130 -12.99 7.73 10.82
CA PHE A 130 -13.39 8.27 9.52
C PHE A 130 -13.13 9.78 9.46
N PHE A 131 -13.52 10.51 10.51
CA PHE A 131 -13.33 11.96 10.61
C PHE A 131 -11.85 12.33 10.40
N VAL A 132 -10.95 11.73 11.18
CA VAL A 132 -9.54 12.09 11.15
C VAL A 132 -8.87 11.63 9.85
N GLN A 133 -9.19 10.43 9.35
CA GLN A 133 -8.58 9.91 8.12
C GLN A 133 -9.03 10.71 6.89
N ALA A 134 -10.31 11.06 6.78
CA ALA A 134 -10.82 11.88 5.69
C ALA A 134 -10.24 13.30 5.70
N LEU A 135 -10.16 13.92 6.89
CA LEU A 135 -9.51 15.22 7.07
C LEU A 135 -8.04 15.16 6.70
N SER A 136 -7.32 14.16 7.21
CA SER A 136 -5.90 13.95 6.92
C SER A 136 -5.66 13.78 5.42
N GLY A 137 -6.47 12.96 4.71
CA GLY A 137 -6.36 12.78 3.27
C GLY A 137 -6.39 14.11 2.50
N ILE A 138 -7.30 15.01 2.84
CA ILE A 138 -7.43 16.32 2.20
C ILE A 138 -6.26 17.25 2.55
N ILE A 139 -5.87 17.33 3.83
CA ILE A 139 -4.77 18.20 4.25
C ILE A 139 -3.45 17.75 3.60
N LEU A 140 -3.15 16.45 3.62
CA LEU A 140 -1.95 15.90 2.99
C LEU A 140 -1.93 16.14 1.49
N ALA A 141 -3.09 16.00 0.80
CA ALA A 141 -3.23 16.30 -0.62
C ALA A 141 -2.96 17.79 -0.92
N TYR A 142 -3.52 18.69 -0.10
CA TYR A 142 -3.27 20.13 -0.22
C TYR A 142 -1.79 20.49 -0.04
N ILE A 143 -1.15 19.97 1.01
CA ILE A 143 0.26 20.23 1.31
C ILE A 143 1.19 19.73 0.19
N ARG A 144 0.89 18.56 -0.39
CA ARG A 144 1.59 18.07 -1.59
C ARG A 144 1.39 19.00 -2.78
N GLY A 145 0.16 19.47 -2.99
CA GLY A 145 -0.17 20.36 -4.09
C GLY A 145 0.49 21.75 -3.99
N VAL A 146 0.68 22.27 -2.77
CA VAL A 146 1.41 23.54 -2.56
C VAL A 146 2.92 23.34 -2.37
N ASP A 147 3.42 22.11 -2.62
CA ASP A 147 4.85 21.75 -2.62
C ASP A 147 5.59 21.96 -1.28
N LYS A 148 4.87 21.82 -0.16
CA LYS A 148 5.47 21.87 1.18
C LYS A 148 5.92 20.48 1.65
N ILE A 149 6.76 19.81 0.85
CA ILE A 149 7.17 18.41 1.08
C ILE A 149 7.93 18.22 2.39
N THR A 150 8.75 19.20 2.79
CA THR A 150 9.49 19.15 4.05
C THR A 150 8.54 19.12 5.26
N GLU A 151 7.53 20.00 5.29
CA GLU A 151 6.52 20.02 6.36
C GLU A 151 5.71 18.72 6.40
N LEU A 152 5.39 18.18 5.22
CA LEU A 152 4.75 16.88 5.10
C LEU A 152 5.58 15.76 5.74
N SER A 153 6.89 15.73 5.46
CA SER A 153 7.79 14.69 6.00
C SER A 153 7.96 14.82 7.52
N ILE A 154 8.13 16.03 8.03
CA ILE A 154 8.25 16.31 9.48
C ILE A 154 6.96 15.88 10.19
N SER A 155 5.79 16.28 9.67
CA SER A 155 4.50 15.94 10.26
C SER A 155 4.24 14.43 10.26
N SER A 156 4.67 13.71 9.23
CA SER A 156 4.51 12.25 9.14
C SER A 156 5.36 11.52 10.19
N ILE A 157 6.57 11.99 10.43
CA ILE A 157 7.43 11.45 11.50
C ILE A 157 6.81 11.77 12.87
N ALA A 158 6.36 13.00 13.10
CA ALA A 158 5.71 13.40 14.35
C ALA A 158 4.44 12.55 14.61
N ALA A 159 3.61 12.36 13.60
CA ALA A 159 2.43 11.48 13.70
C ALA A 159 2.81 10.05 14.11
N SER A 160 3.87 9.50 13.52
CA SER A 160 4.33 8.16 13.85
C SER A 160 4.83 8.05 15.29
N VAL A 161 5.61 9.06 15.76
CA VAL A 161 6.08 9.11 17.16
C VAL A 161 4.90 9.19 18.11
N VAL A 162 3.90 10.03 17.82
CA VAL A 162 2.68 10.14 18.63
C VAL A 162 1.90 8.82 18.63
N THR A 163 1.70 8.19 17.45
CA THR A 163 1.01 6.91 17.35
C THR A 163 1.70 5.84 18.22
N ILE A 164 3.05 5.76 18.17
CA ILE A 164 3.81 4.81 19.00
C ILE A 164 3.62 5.13 20.47
N GLY A 165 3.87 6.39 20.87
CA GLY A 165 3.75 6.81 22.26
C GLY A 165 2.35 6.51 22.81
N CYS A 166 1.29 6.82 22.05
CA CYS A 166 -0.08 6.50 22.42
C CYS A 166 -0.32 4.99 22.50
N ASN A 167 0.21 4.19 21.56
CA ASN A 167 0.09 2.74 21.63
C ASN A 167 0.76 2.19 22.90
N VAL A 168 1.98 2.63 23.21
CA VAL A 168 2.68 2.21 24.44
C VAL A 168 1.89 2.63 25.69
N ILE A 169 1.46 3.88 25.75
CA ILE A 169 0.73 4.41 26.93
C ILE A 169 -0.62 3.74 27.08
N PHE A 170 -1.43 3.66 26.02
CA PHE A 170 -2.81 3.16 26.13
C PHE A 170 -2.88 1.64 26.21
N LEU A 171 -2.00 0.92 25.49
CA LEU A 171 -2.01 -0.55 25.50
C LEU A 171 -1.18 -1.12 26.64
N ALA A 172 0.09 -0.69 26.81
CA ALA A 172 0.98 -1.31 27.76
C ALA A 172 0.83 -0.74 29.18
N TYR A 173 0.56 0.58 29.35
CA TYR A 173 0.46 1.17 30.67
C TYR A 173 -0.99 1.20 31.19
N PHE A 174 -1.95 1.70 30.41
CA PHE A 174 -3.36 1.79 30.82
C PHE A 174 -4.16 0.50 30.56
N HIS A 175 -3.68 -0.41 29.75
CA HIS A 175 -4.36 -1.67 29.38
C HIS A 175 -5.77 -1.46 28.78
N TRP A 176 -5.96 -0.40 27.99
CA TRP A 176 -7.26 -0.05 27.39
C TRP A 176 -7.66 -0.95 26.20
N GLY A 177 -6.86 -1.97 25.85
CA GLY A 177 -7.19 -2.91 24.79
C GLY A 177 -7.54 -2.23 23.45
N LEU A 178 -8.62 -2.69 22.84
CA LEU A 178 -9.06 -2.17 21.53
C LEU A 178 -9.34 -0.65 21.53
N ILE A 179 -9.90 -0.12 22.60
CA ILE A 179 -10.16 1.33 22.74
C ILE A 179 -8.84 2.11 22.67
N GLY A 180 -7.82 1.66 23.40
CA GLY A 180 -6.49 2.28 23.37
C GLY A 180 -5.87 2.24 21.96
N TYR A 181 -6.07 1.13 21.24
CA TYR A 181 -5.60 0.98 19.87
C TYR A 181 -6.31 1.91 18.89
N PHE A 182 -7.63 2.06 19.00
CA PHE A 182 -8.38 3.06 18.25
C PHE A 182 -7.86 4.47 18.50
N LEU A 183 -7.73 4.87 19.76
CA LEU A 183 -7.28 6.20 20.14
C LEU A 183 -5.88 6.50 19.62
N ALA A 184 -4.94 5.57 19.73
CA ALA A 184 -3.59 5.74 19.21
C ALA A 184 -3.57 6.01 17.70
N ASN A 185 -4.41 5.30 16.94
CA ASN A 185 -4.55 5.46 15.49
C ASN A 185 -5.39 6.69 15.08
N ILE A 186 -6.08 7.34 16.02
CA ILE A 186 -6.78 8.62 15.84
C ILE A 186 -5.82 9.78 16.16
N PHE A 187 -5.13 9.73 17.31
CA PHE A 187 -4.29 10.85 17.77
C PHE A 187 -3.08 11.12 16.86
N GLY A 188 -2.44 10.09 16.33
CA GLY A 188 -1.31 10.29 15.42
C GLY A 188 -1.66 11.14 14.19
N PRO A 189 -2.60 10.72 13.34
CA PRO A 189 -3.04 11.53 12.19
C PRO A 189 -3.69 12.86 12.59
N LEU A 190 -4.35 12.94 13.75
CA LEU A 190 -4.92 14.21 14.27
C LEU A 190 -3.82 15.24 14.54
N ILE A 191 -2.75 14.86 15.22
CA ILE A 191 -1.61 15.74 15.49
C ILE A 191 -0.92 16.15 14.18
N GLN A 192 -0.83 15.23 13.19
CA GLN A 192 -0.35 15.57 11.86
C GLN A 192 -1.18 16.68 11.22
N CYS A 193 -2.51 16.53 11.26
CA CYS A 193 -3.43 17.53 10.72
C CYS A 193 -3.26 18.89 11.42
N LEU A 194 -3.24 18.90 12.75
CA LEU A 194 -3.09 20.12 13.54
C LEU A 194 -1.77 20.83 13.23
N TYR A 195 -0.65 20.09 13.21
CA TYR A 195 0.65 20.64 12.83
C TYR A 195 0.61 21.30 11.45
N LEU A 196 0.07 20.61 10.44
CA LEU A 196 0.03 21.11 9.08
C LEU A 196 -0.94 22.30 8.90
N ILE A 197 -2.07 22.30 9.60
CA ILE A 197 -3.04 23.42 9.59
C ILE A 197 -2.36 24.69 10.14
N ILE A 198 -1.68 24.57 11.28
CA ILE A 198 -1.01 25.69 11.93
C ILE A 198 0.18 26.17 11.10
N ARG A 199 1.09 25.26 10.76
CA ARG A 199 2.35 25.58 10.08
C ARG A 199 2.17 26.08 8.66
N SER A 200 1.11 25.66 7.99
CA SER A 200 0.82 26.06 6.61
C SER A 200 -0.24 27.15 6.50
N HIS A 201 -0.74 27.66 7.62
CA HIS A 201 -1.79 28.68 7.69
C HIS A 201 -3.04 28.31 6.88
N ILE A 202 -3.44 27.02 6.89
CA ILE A 202 -4.57 26.55 6.10
C ILE A 202 -5.88 27.22 6.56
N ALA A 203 -6.00 27.49 7.88
CA ALA A 203 -7.18 28.12 8.45
C ALA A 203 -7.51 29.49 7.83
N SER A 204 -6.48 30.27 7.43
CA SER A 204 -6.69 31.56 6.78
C SER A 204 -7.34 31.47 5.41
N ASN A 205 -7.30 30.30 4.78
CA ASN A 205 -7.90 30.04 3.47
C ASN A 205 -9.37 29.58 3.57
N ILE A 206 -9.94 29.47 4.77
CA ILE A 206 -11.29 28.95 4.98
C ILE A 206 -12.28 30.12 4.96
N HIS A 207 -13.22 30.09 4.01
CA HIS A 207 -14.26 31.11 3.87
C HIS A 207 -15.63 30.43 3.69
N PHE A 208 -16.20 29.87 4.77
CA PHE A 208 -17.44 29.09 4.73
C PHE A 208 -18.65 29.83 4.12
N PHE A 209 -18.73 31.15 4.30
CA PHE A 209 -19.84 31.95 3.76
C PHE A 209 -19.69 32.28 2.27
N LYS A 210 -18.48 32.13 1.70
CA LYS A 210 -18.29 32.33 0.27
C LYS A 210 -18.73 31.12 -0.55
N THR A 211 -19.33 31.39 -1.69
CA THR A 211 -19.77 30.35 -2.64
C THR A 211 -18.88 30.36 -3.86
N TYR A 212 -18.22 29.24 -4.14
CA TYR A 212 -17.32 29.03 -5.26
C TYR A 212 -17.94 28.01 -6.23
N LYS A 213 -19.05 28.40 -6.92
CA LYS A 213 -19.85 27.46 -7.75
C LYS A 213 -19.07 26.90 -8.94
N ALA A 214 -18.34 27.78 -9.66
CA ALA A 214 -17.55 27.38 -10.84
C ALA A 214 -16.41 26.46 -10.47
N GLU A 215 -15.62 26.85 -9.47
CA GLU A 215 -14.47 26.06 -8.98
C GLU A 215 -14.93 24.73 -8.38
N ARG A 216 -16.06 24.71 -7.65
CA ARG A 216 -16.65 23.47 -7.14
C ARG A 216 -17.03 22.52 -8.26
N LYS A 217 -17.65 23.02 -9.33
CA LYS A 217 -18.03 22.19 -10.47
C LYS A 217 -16.78 21.59 -11.11
N GLU A 218 -15.76 22.39 -11.38
CA GLU A 218 -14.52 21.95 -12.00
C GLU A 218 -13.79 20.89 -11.14
N MET A 219 -13.69 21.11 -9.82
CA MET A 219 -13.08 20.16 -8.90
C MET A 219 -13.84 18.83 -8.84
N LEU A 220 -15.16 18.86 -8.80
CA LEU A 220 -16.00 17.65 -8.72
C LEU A 220 -16.04 16.90 -10.07
N ASP A 221 -16.07 17.60 -11.20
CA ASP A 221 -16.03 16.98 -12.52
C ASP A 221 -14.69 16.24 -12.74
N TYR A 222 -13.61 16.72 -12.14
CA TYR A 222 -12.32 16.02 -12.13
C TYR A 222 -12.30 14.80 -11.19
N SER A 223 -12.81 14.91 -9.96
CA SER A 223 -12.66 13.86 -8.95
C SER A 223 -13.68 12.73 -9.08
N LYS A 224 -14.90 12.98 -9.47
CA LYS A 224 -15.96 11.95 -9.56
C LYS A 224 -15.59 10.74 -10.43
N PRO A 225 -15.03 10.88 -11.63
CA PRO A 225 -14.61 9.72 -12.44
C PRO A 225 -13.54 8.87 -11.74
N MET A 226 -12.75 9.46 -10.83
CA MET A 226 -11.69 8.75 -10.12
C MET A 226 -12.22 7.84 -8.98
N ILE A 227 -13.49 7.98 -8.58
CA ILE A 227 -14.13 7.12 -7.59
C ILE A 227 -14.08 5.67 -8.04
N ALA A 228 -14.45 5.39 -9.31
CA ALA A 228 -14.43 4.03 -9.86
C ALA A 228 -13.02 3.41 -9.79
N ASN A 229 -11.99 4.20 -10.07
CA ASN A 229 -10.59 3.75 -9.93
C ASN A 229 -10.23 3.45 -8.47
N SER A 230 -10.64 4.29 -7.53
CA SER A 230 -10.39 4.06 -6.09
C SER A 230 -11.10 2.81 -5.57
N ILE A 231 -12.34 2.56 -6.03
CA ILE A 231 -13.08 1.34 -5.70
C ILE A 231 -12.36 0.10 -6.28
N ALA A 232 -11.93 0.16 -7.54
CA ALA A 232 -11.20 -0.95 -8.16
C ALA A 232 -9.90 -1.29 -7.41
N TRP A 233 -9.14 -0.27 -6.99
CA TRP A 233 -7.96 -0.45 -6.16
C TRP A 233 -8.27 -1.04 -4.80
N TRP A 234 -9.36 -0.58 -4.16
CA TRP A 234 -9.80 -1.11 -2.87
C TRP A 234 -10.21 -2.58 -2.98
N VAL A 235 -10.99 -2.94 -4.02
CA VAL A 235 -11.38 -4.32 -4.29
C VAL A 235 -10.15 -5.24 -4.40
N ASN A 236 -9.13 -4.82 -5.16
CA ASN A 236 -7.92 -5.63 -5.33
C ASN A 236 -7.11 -5.82 -4.03
N ASN A 237 -7.20 -4.89 -3.08
CA ASN A 237 -6.33 -4.88 -1.91
C ASN A 237 -7.01 -5.23 -0.60
N ALA A 238 -8.34 -5.24 -0.56
CA ALA A 238 -9.06 -5.31 0.71
C ALA A 238 -10.36 -6.10 0.69
N SER A 239 -10.87 -6.53 -0.48
CA SER A 239 -12.14 -7.27 -0.56
C SER A 239 -12.06 -8.66 0.06
N ASP A 240 -10.87 -9.27 0.06
CA ASP A 240 -10.58 -10.55 0.71
C ASP A 240 -10.96 -10.57 2.18
N ARG A 241 -10.78 -9.45 2.91
CA ARG A 241 -11.16 -9.32 4.32
C ARG A 241 -12.63 -9.51 4.56
N TYR A 242 -13.50 -8.95 3.70
CA TYR A 242 -14.95 -9.14 3.81
C TYR A 242 -15.36 -10.59 3.54
N VAL A 243 -14.72 -11.24 2.58
CA VAL A 243 -14.96 -12.66 2.28
C VAL A 243 -14.52 -13.54 3.47
N ILE A 244 -13.36 -13.25 4.07
CA ILE A 244 -12.88 -13.93 5.27
C ILE A 244 -13.86 -13.71 6.44
N ILE A 245 -14.28 -12.48 6.68
CA ILE A 245 -15.23 -12.19 7.78
C ILE A 245 -16.54 -12.94 7.57
N PHE A 246 -17.05 -12.99 6.36
CA PHE A 246 -18.31 -13.65 6.04
C PHE A 246 -18.25 -15.17 6.26
N PHE A 247 -17.18 -15.85 5.83
CA PHE A 247 -17.05 -17.30 5.91
C PHE A 247 -16.36 -17.81 7.17
N CYS A 248 -15.43 -17.03 7.74
CA CYS A 248 -14.54 -17.48 8.82
C CYS A 248 -14.64 -16.64 10.10
N GLY A 249 -15.25 -15.45 10.03
CA GLY A 249 -15.44 -14.56 11.16
C GLY A 249 -14.32 -13.54 11.39
N LEU A 250 -14.54 -12.66 12.37
CA LEU A 250 -13.66 -11.52 12.69
C LEU A 250 -12.30 -11.95 13.23
N ALA A 251 -12.23 -13.03 14.00
CA ALA A 251 -10.98 -13.52 14.57
C ALA A 251 -9.98 -13.93 13.49
N GLU A 252 -10.46 -14.68 12.49
CA GLU A 252 -9.65 -15.10 11.34
C GLU A 252 -9.23 -13.92 10.47
N ASN A 253 -10.08 -12.91 10.30
CA ASN A 253 -9.69 -11.65 9.65
C ASN A 253 -8.57 -10.94 10.41
N GLY A 254 -8.61 -10.96 11.74
CA GLY A 254 -7.55 -10.40 12.58
C GLY A 254 -6.20 -11.08 12.34
N ILE A 255 -6.18 -12.42 12.30
CA ILE A 255 -4.98 -13.21 12.00
C ILE A 255 -4.47 -12.92 10.59
N TYR A 256 -5.37 -12.90 9.59
CA TYR A 256 -5.02 -12.61 8.20
C TYR A 256 -4.45 -11.19 8.01
N SER A 257 -5.03 -10.22 8.67
CA SER A 257 -4.56 -8.83 8.61
C SER A 257 -3.17 -8.67 9.21
N VAL A 258 -2.88 -9.35 10.33
CA VAL A 258 -1.54 -9.37 10.93
C VAL A 258 -0.54 -10.08 10.00
N ALA A 259 -0.94 -11.17 9.33
CA ALA A 259 -0.10 -11.87 8.37
C ALA A 259 0.46 -10.95 7.26
N SER A 260 -0.28 -9.90 6.88
CA SER A 260 0.16 -8.93 5.88
C SER A 260 1.36 -8.06 6.31
N LYS A 261 1.74 -8.08 7.61
CA LYS A 261 2.81 -7.21 8.14
C LYS A 261 4.20 -7.64 7.69
N ILE A 262 4.52 -8.93 7.67
CA ILE A 262 5.81 -9.42 7.16
C ILE A 262 5.94 -9.13 5.66
N PRO A 263 4.97 -9.48 4.79
CA PRO A 263 5.00 -9.13 3.38
C PRO A 263 5.12 -7.62 3.10
N SER A 264 4.62 -6.77 4.01
CA SER A 264 4.70 -5.32 3.85
C SER A 264 6.12 -4.77 3.74
N ILE A 265 7.13 -5.53 4.18
CA ILE A 265 8.56 -5.21 3.95
C ILE A 265 8.85 -5.11 2.44
N LEU A 266 8.37 -6.07 1.65
CA LEU A 266 8.50 -6.01 0.18
C LEU A 266 7.79 -4.78 -0.41
N ASN A 267 6.62 -4.43 0.12
CA ASN A 267 5.87 -3.25 -0.35
C ASN A 267 6.65 -1.95 -0.17
N ILE A 268 7.51 -1.86 0.83
CA ILE A 268 8.38 -0.69 1.02
C ILE A 268 9.33 -0.56 -0.16
N PHE A 269 10.05 -1.63 -0.49
CA PHE A 269 10.97 -1.64 -1.63
C PHE A 269 10.24 -1.41 -2.95
N GLN A 270 9.08 -2.04 -3.14
CA GLN A 270 8.23 -1.82 -4.31
C GLN A 270 7.83 -0.36 -4.47
N SER A 271 7.40 0.31 -3.40
CA SER A 271 6.95 1.70 -3.46
C SER A 271 8.09 2.66 -3.82
N ILE A 272 9.28 2.44 -3.25
CA ILE A 272 10.48 3.21 -3.56
C ILE A 272 10.89 3.02 -5.03
N PHE A 273 10.93 1.77 -5.47
CA PHE A 273 11.28 1.45 -6.84
C PHE A 273 10.28 2.05 -7.83
N ASN A 274 8.99 1.91 -7.60
CA ASN A 274 7.94 2.42 -8.49
C ASN A 274 7.98 3.93 -8.66
N GLN A 275 8.31 4.71 -7.62
CA GLN A 275 8.44 6.16 -7.73
C GLN A 275 9.57 6.56 -8.70
N ALA A 276 10.72 5.90 -8.63
CA ALA A 276 11.83 6.15 -9.54
C ALA A 276 11.56 5.58 -10.95
N TRP A 277 10.98 4.37 -11.00
CA TRP A 277 10.72 3.65 -12.24
C TRP A 277 9.76 4.36 -13.17
N THR A 278 8.64 4.86 -12.65
CA THR A 278 7.62 5.54 -13.47
C THR A 278 8.21 6.73 -14.23
N LEU A 279 9.10 7.50 -13.60
CA LEU A 279 9.77 8.62 -14.25
C LEU A 279 10.74 8.16 -15.34
N SER A 280 11.56 7.14 -15.04
CA SER A 280 12.53 6.60 -16.01
C SER A 280 11.85 5.90 -17.18
N ALA A 281 10.78 5.14 -16.93
CA ALA A 281 10.03 4.45 -17.96
C ALA A 281 9.42 5.41 -18.99
N VAL A 282 8.90 6.56 -18.55
CA VAL A 282 8.31 7.57 -19.46
C VAL A 282 9.40 8.34 -20.19
N LYS A 283 10.51 8.68 -19.51
CA LYS A 283 11.55 9.56 -20.09
C LYS A 283 12.43 8.85 -21.10
N ASP A 284 12.81 7.60 -20.79
CA ASP A 284 13.83 6.88 -21.53
C ASP A 284 13.23 5.74 -22.39
N PHE A 285 11.91 5.80 -22.71
CA PHE A 285 11.19 4.72 -23.39
C PHE A 285 11.76 4.43 -24.78
N ASP A 286 12.24 3.19 -24.97
CA ASP A 286 12.74 2.67 -26.25
C ASP A 286 12.00 1.35 -26.57
N PRO A 287 11.11 1.31 -27.58
CA PRO A 287 10.37 0.11 -27.98
C PRO A 287 11.24 -1.07 -28.34
N GLU A 288 12.43 -0.84 -28.88
CA GLU A 288 13.38 -1.88 -29.31
C GLU A 288 14.30 -2.33 -28.16
N ASP A 289 14.33 -1.59 -27.04
CA ASP A 289 15.25 -1.79 -25.90
C ASP A 289 16.69 -2.00 -26.35
N LYS A 290 17.17 -1.16 -27.29
CA LYS A 290 18.48 -1.31 -27.96
C LYS A 290 19.63 -1.41 -26.98
N ASN A 291 19.58 -0.65 -25.91
CA ASN A 291 20.61 -0.65 -24.85
C ASN A 291 20.36 -1.70 -23.77
N GLY A 292 19.29 -2.49 -23.86
CA GLY A 292 18.89 -3.47 -22.88
C GLY A 292 18.55 -2.90 -21.50
N PHE A 293 18.25 -1.59 -21.42
CA PHE A 293 17.99 -0.92 -20.15
C PHE A 293 16.76 -1.51 -19.46
N PHE A 294 15.66 -1.67 -20.19
CA PHE A 294 14.41 -2.21 -19.66
C PHE A 294 14.52 -3.69 -19.30
N ALA A 295 15.10 -4.51 -20.19
CA ALA A 295 15.29 -5.93 -19.91
C ALA A 295 16.22 -6.17 -18.72
N ASN A 296 17.33 -5.45 -18.61
CA ASN A 296 18.28 -5.60 -17.51
C ASN A 296 17.70 -5.10 -16.18
N THR A 297 16.92 -4.01 -16.21
CA THR A 297 16.25 -3.50 -15.01
C THR A 297 15.16 -4.47 -14.54
N TYR A 298 14.38 -5.06 -15.46
CA TYR A 298 13.42 -6.11 -15.11
C TYR A 298 14.11 -7.31 -14.46
N LYS A 299 15.18 -7.82 -15.07
CA LYS A 299 15.95 -8.97 -14.55
C LYS A 299 16.49 -8.69 -13.15
N ALA A 300 17.08 -7.51 -12.94
CA ALA A 300 17.62 -7.12 -11.64
C ALA A 300 16.52 -6.97 -10.59
N TYR A 301 15.39 -6.37 -10.96
CA TYR A 301 14.25 -6.18 -10.07
C TYR A 301 13.56 -7.51 -9.71
N ASN A 302 13.34 -8.38 -10.69
CA ASN A 302 12.81 -9.73 -10.47
C ASN A 302 13.75 -10.56 -9.58
N CYS A 303 15.04 -10.56 -9.88
CA CYS A 303 16.08 -11.22 -9.06
C CYS A 303 16.00 -10.77 -7.59
N PHE A 304 15.98 -9.47 -7.35
CA PHE A 304 15.86 -8.91 -6.00
C PHE A 304 14.57 -9.36 -5.29
N LEU A 305 13.42 -9.25 -5.97
CA LEU A 305 12.12 -9.61 -5.41
C LEU A 305 12.01 -11.10 -5.07
N VAL A 306 12.44 -12.00 -5.96
CA VAL A 306 12.31 -13.44 -5.73
C VAL A 306 13.26 -13.94 -4.64
N ILE A 307 14.49 -13.40 -4.58
CA ILE A 307 15.46 -13.75 -3.53
C ILE A 307 14.94 -13.25 -2.17
N LEU A 308 14.45 -12.01 -2.09
CA LEU A 308 13.91 -11.48 -0.85
C LEU A 308 12.63 -12.21 -0.44
N CYS A 309 11.74 -12.56 -1.38
CA CYS A 309 10.56 -13.38 -1.13
C CYS A 309 10.96 -14.75 -0.56
N SER A 310 11.86 -15.45 -1.22
CA SER A 310 12.36 -16.76 -0.77
C SER A 310 13.02 -16.67 0.61
N ALA A 311 13.82 -15.64 0.86
CA ALA A 311 14.44 -15.42 2.18
C ALA A 311 13.38 -15.16 3.27
N ILE A 312 12.31 -14.43 2.96
CA ILE A 312 11.18 -14.21 3.90
C ILE A 312 10.48 -15.54 4.18
N ILE A 313 10.25 -16.40 3.16
CA ILE A 313 9.60 -17.71 3.34
C ILE A 313 10.46 -18.60 4.25
N VAL A 314 11.78 -18.70 4.01
CA VAL A 314 12.71 -19.46 4.88
C VAL A 314 12.69 -18.96 6.32
N ALA A 315 12.65 -17.62 6.49
CA ALA A 315 12.68 -17.00 7.81
C ALA A 315 11.29 -16.87 8.46
N ASP A 316 10.20 -17.28 7.79
CA ASP A 316 8.83 -16.95 8.16
C ASP A 316 8.46 -17.38 9.58
N LYS A 317 8.62 -18.64 9.93
CA LYS A 317 8.32 -19.13 11.28
C LYS A 317 9.14 -18.42 12.36
N PHE A 318 10.40 -18.05 12.05
CA PHE A 318 11.25 -17.28 12.95
C PHE A 318 10.72 -15.85 13.12
N LEU A 319 10.42 -15.17 12.00
CA LEU A 319 9.84 -13.82 12.02
C LEU A 319 8.48 -13.82 12.73
N ALA A 320 7.65 -14.84 12.48
CA ALA A 320 6.35 -14.98 13.10
C ALA A 320 6.45 -15.17 14.63
N ARG A 321 7.41 -15.98 15.12
CA ARG A 321 7.67 -16.12 16.58
C ARG A 321 8.06 -14.81 17.25
N PHE A 322 8.76 -13.94 16.51
CA PHE A 322 9.16 -12.63 17.02
C PHE A 322 8.01 -11.60 16.98
N LEU A 323 7.20 -11.65 15.94
CA LEU A 323 6.20 -10.60 15.65
C LEU A 323 4.80 -10.95 16.15
N TYR A 324 4.40 -12.22 16.09
CA TYR A 324 3.03 -12.66 16.30
C TYR A 324 2.92 -13.43 17.61
N ALA A 325 2.31 -12.80 18.61
CA ALA A 325 2.10 -13.41 19.90
C ALA A 325 0.77 -14.19 19.95
N LYS A 326 0.66 -15.15 20.88
CA LYS A 326 -0.56 -15.90 21.19
C LYS A 326 -1.19 -16.53 19.92
N ASP A 327 -2.49 -16.37 19.77
CA ASP A 327 -3.27 -16.92 18.66
C ASP A 327 -2.91 -16.32 17.30
N PHE A 328 -2.27 -15.15 17.28
CA PHE A 328 -1.77 -14.56 16.05
C PHE A 328 -0.62 -15.32 15.41
N TYR A 329 0.04 -16.21 16.16
CA TYR A 329 1.16 -16.97 15.61
C TYR A 329 0.77 -17.76 14.34
N VAL A 330 -0.46 -18.26 14.26
CA VAL A 330 -0.98 -18.99 13.09
C VAL A 330 -0.90 -18.19 11.79
N ALA A 331 -0.76 -16.85 11.86
CA ALA A 331 -0.61 -15.96 10.72
C ALA A 331 0.55 -16.33 9.77
N TRP A 332 1.60 -17.02 10.28
CA TRP A 332 2.71 -17.52 9.45
C TRP A 332 2.24 -18.33 8.24
N ARG A 333 1.12 -19.03 8.34
CA ARG A 333 0.57 -19.86 7.26
C ARG A 333 0.20 -19.05 6.02
N TYR A 334 -0.14 -17.78 6.19
CA TYR A 334 -0.63 -16.90 5.11
C TYR A 334 0.49 -16.04 4.50
N VAL A 335 1.56 -15.78 5.28
CA VAL A 335 2.68 -14.91 4.90
C VAL A 335 3.33 -15.30 3.58
N PRO A 336 3.66 -16.57 3.29
CA PRO A 336 4.30 -16.96 2.03
C PRO A 336 3.50 -16.55 0.80
N TRP A 337 2.22 -16.86 0.77
CA TRP A 337 1.33 -16.58 -0.36
C TRP A 337 1.10 -15.07 -0.54
N LEU A 338 0.94 -14.33 0.56
CA LEU A 338 0.84 -12.87 0.52
C LEU A 338 2.15 -12.23 0.03
N THR A 339 3.30 -12.81 0.37
CA THR A 339 4.61 -12.33 -0.12
C THR A 339 4.76 -12.56 -1.62
N ILE A 340 4.36 -13.74 -2.12
CA ILE A 340 4.32 -14.06 -3.56
C ILE A 340 3.38 -13.09 -4.29
N ALA A 341 2.22 -12.78 -3.72
CA ALA A 341 1.30 -11.79 -4.30
C ALA A 341 1.96 -10.43 -4.51
N ILE A 342 2.77 -9.97 -3.56
CA ILE A 342 3.50 -8.70 -3.69
C ILE A 342 4.57 -8.77 -4.78
N VAL A 343 5.26 -9.91 -4.96
CA VAL A 343 6.21 -10.09 -6.08
C VAL A 343 5.51 -9.85 -7.42
N PHE A 344 4.37 -10.50 -7.65
CA PHE A 344 3.62 -10.31 -8.89
C PHE A 344 3.01 -8.91 -9.00
N GLY A 345 2.54 -8.34 -7.90
CA GLY A 345 2.08 -6.96 -7.83
C GLY A 345 3.17 -5.96 -8.26
N ALA A 346 4.39 -6.16 -7.75
CA ALA A 346 5.55 -5.35 -8.09
C ALA A 346 5.96 -5.47 -9.56
N LEU A 347 6.01 -6.69 -10.09
CA LEU A 347 6.33 -6.96 -11.49
C LEU A 347 5.23 -6.44 -12.44
N SER A 348 3.97 -6.55 -12.04
CA SER A 348 2.86 -5.97 -12.80
C SER A 348 2.91 -4.44 -12.82
N GLY A 349 3.35 -3.81 -11.71
CA GLY A 349 3.60 -2.37 -11.62
C GLY A 349 4.75 -1.93 -12.53
N TYR A 350 5.83 -2.72 -12.57
CA TYR A 350 6.95 -2.49 -13.48
C TYR A 350 6.49 -2.40 -14.94
N ILE A 351 5.73 -3.39 -15.40
CA ILE A 351 5.19 -3.43 -16.78
C ILE A 351 4.18 -2.30 -16.99
N GLY A 352 3.42 -1.93 -15.96
CA GLY A 352 2.50 -0.80 -15.99
C GLY A 352 3.15 0.53 -16.38
N GLY A 353 4.43 0.70 -16.05
CA GLY A 353 5.24 1.84 -16.48
C GLY A 353 5.33 1.99 -18.01
N PHE A 354 5.36 0.88 -18.76
CA PHE A 354 5.37 0.93 -20.23
C PHE A 354 4.07 1.47 -20.79
N PHE A 355 2.93 1.06 -20.24
CA PHE A 355 1.62 1.57 -20.67
C PHE A 355 1.47 3.07 -20.37
N SER A 356 2.08 3.54 -19.29
CA SER A 356 2.15 4.97 -18.98
C SER A 356 3.01 5.71 -20.00
N ALA A 357 4.15 5.14 -20.41
CA ALA A 357 5.04 5.73 -21.40
C ALA A 357 4.38 5.87 -22.79
N VAL A 358 3.63 4.85 -23.22
CA VAL A 358 2.90 4.87 -24.49
C VAL A 358 1.49 5.51 -24.39
N LYS A 359 1.15 6.08 -23.24
CA LYS A 359 -0.15 6.72 -22.95
C LYS A 359 -1.36 5.80 -23.16
N ASN A 360 -1.19 4.49 -22.97
CA ASN A 360 -2.26 3.51 -23.11
C ASN A 360 -2.82 3.10 -21.74
N SER A 361 -3.62 3.98 -21.13
CA SER A 361 -4.28 3.73 -19.86
C SER A 361 -5.36 2.64 -19.92
N LYS A 362 -5.91 2.36 -21.12
CA LYS A 362 -6.97 1.36 -21.31
C LYS A 362 -6.52 -0.04 -20.92
N ILE A 363 -5.36 -0.50 -21.40
CA ILE A 363 -4.80 -1.82 -21.07
C ILE A 363 -4.46 -1.90 -19.57
N TYR A 364 -3.92 -0.82 -19.01
CA TYR A 364 -3.64 -0.75 -17.58
C TYR A 364 -4.91 -0.94 -16.75
N ALA A 365 -5.99 -0.21 -17.07
CA ALA A 365 -7.27 -0.32 -16.38
C ALA A 365 -7.91 -1.71 -16.57
N GLN A 366 -7.96 -2.23 -17.81
CA GLN A 366 -8.52 -3.54 -18.10
C GLN A 366 -7.83 -4.67 -17.32
N SER A 367 -6.49 -4.67 -17.28
CA SER A 367 -5.74 -5.68 -16.51
C SER A 367 -6.04 -5.59 -15.01
N THR A 368 -6.23 -4.38 -14.46
CA THR A 368 -6.61 -4.19 -13.06
C THR A 368 -8.02 -4.70 -12.77
N ILE A 369 -8.97 -4.46 -13.68
CA ILE A 369 -10.35 -4.97 -13.56
C ILE A 369 -10.37 -6.51 -13.64
N ILE A 370 -9.64 -7.12 -14.59
CA ILE A 370 -9.49 -8.58 -14.67
C ILE A 370 -8.97 -9.13 -13.34
N GLY A 371 -7.95 -8.48 -12.76
CA GLY A 371 -7.44 -8.85 -11.45
C GLY A 371 -8.50 -8.78 -10.36
N ALA A 372 -9.25 -7.68 -10.26
CA ALA A 372 -10.28 -7.50 -9.24
C ALA A 372 -11.40 -8.55 -9.35
N VAL A 373 -11.89 -8.80 -10.57
CA VAL A 373 -12.93 -9.81 -10.81
C VAL A 373 -12.41 -11.22 -10.47
N SER A 374 -11.20 -11.56 -10.93
CA SER A 374 -10.57 -12.85 -10.61
C SER A 374 -10.36 -13.02 -9.11
N ASN A 375 -9.97 -11.95 -8.41
CA ASN A 375 -9.76 -11.97 -6.96
C ASN A 375 -11.05 -12.28 -6.21
N ILE A 376 -12.15 -11.59 -6.54
CA ILE A 376 -13.45 -11.82 -5.91
C ILE A 376 -13.92 -13.27 -6.15
N ILE A 377 -13.86 -13.74 -7.41
CA ILE A 377 -14.31 -15.09 -7.76
C ILE A 377 -13.49 -16.14 -7.00
N MET A 378 -12.16 -16.04 -7.03
CA MET A 378 -11.29 -17.00 -6.36
C MET A 378 -11.43 -16.96 -4.84
N ASN A 379 -11.60 -15.78 -4.24
CA ASN A 379 -11.86 -15.67 -2.80
C ASN A 379 -13.16 -16.37 -2.40
N ILE A 380 -14.26 -16.17 -3.16
CA ILE A 380 -15.54 -16.84 -2.91
C ILE A 380 -15.42 -18.36 -3.03
N ILE A 381 -14.55 -18.86 -3.92
CA ILE A 381 -14.36 -20.30 -4.10
C ILE A 381 -13.41 -20.89 -3.04
N PHE A 382 -12.25 -20.28 -2.82
CA PHE A 382 -11.18 -20.87 -2.01
C PHE A 382 -11.34 -20.62 -0.51
N THR A 383 -11.92 -19.48 -0.11
CA THR A 383 -12.06 -19.17 1.33
C THR A 383 -13.00 -20.16 2.05
N PRO A 384 -14.16 -20.57 1.51
CA PRO A 384 -14.98 -21.60 2.15
C PRO A 384 -14.30 -22.97 2.24
N LEU A 385 -13.39 -23.28 1.29
CA LEU A 385 -12.74 -24.60 1.21
C LEU A 385 -11.57 -24.75 2.17
N ILE A 386 -10.72 -23.72 2.27
CA ILE A 386 -9.45 -23.79 3.01
C ILE A 386 -9.20 -22.55 3.91
N GLY A 387 -10.29 -21.85 4.24
CA GLY A 387 -10.23 -20.71 5.17
C GLY A 387 -9.42 -19.51 4.62
N PRO A 388 -8.83 -18.67 5.50
CA PRO A 388 -8.05 -17.50 5.10
C PRO A 388 -6.81 -17.82 4.25
N LEU A 389 -6.30 -19.06 4.32
CA LEU A 389 -5.25 -19.52 3.42
C LEU A 389 -5.73 -19.49 1.95
N GLY A 390 -7.00 -19.82 1.71
CA GLY A 390 -7.61 -19.72 0.38
C GLY A 390 -7.62 -18.29 -0.15
N ALA A 391 -7.92 -17.34 0.70
CA ALA A 391 -7.86 -15.93 0.33
C ALA A 391 -6.42 -15.48 -0.02
N ALA A 392 -5.41 -15.92 0.74
CA ALA A 392 -4.01 -15.61 0.45
C ALA A 392 -3.55 -16.21 -0.89
N ILE A 393 -3.92 -17.46 -1.18
CA ILE A 393 -3.64 -18.14 -2.46
C ILE A 393 -4.37 -17.43 -3.60
N ALA A 394 -5.66 -17.11 -3.43
CA ALA A 394 -6.46 -16.38 -4.41
C ALA A 394 -5.81 -15.05 -4.79
N THR A 395 -5.32 -14.32 -3.81
CA THR A 395 -4.63 -13.04 -4.00
C THR A 395 -3.31 -13.23 -4.78
N ALA A 396 -2.52 -14.26 -4.47
CA ALA A 396 -1.29 -14.58 -5.21
C ALA A 396 -1.57 -14.91 -6.68
N ILE A 397 -2.56 -15.77 -6.95
CA ILE A 397 -2.97 -16.16 -8.31
C ILE A 397 -3.52 -14.95 -9.06
N CYS A 398 -4.32 -14.11 -8.42
CA CYS A 398 -4.88 -12.92 -9.03
C CYS A 398 -3.78 -11.94 -9.50
N TYR A 399 -2.80 -11.63 -8.66
CA TYR A 399 -1.69 -10.77 -9.07
C TYR A 399 -0.80 -11.44 -10.14
N PHE A 400 -0.66 -12.76 -10.12
CA PHE A 400 -0.03 -13.50 -11.23
C PHE A 400 -0.79 -13.30 -12.54
N ILE A 401 -2.13 -13.39 -12.54
CA ILE A 401 -2.96 -13.14 -13.72
C ILE A 401 -2.76 -11.71 -14.23
N VAL A 402 -2.78 -10.71 -13.34
CA VAL A 402 -2.54 -9.30 -13.72
C VAL A 402 -1.16 -9.15 -14.37
N TRP A 403 -0.12 -9.75 -13.79
CA TRP A 403 1.23 -9.74 -14.34
C TRP A 403 1.27 -10.40 -15.72
N ALA A 404 0.68 -11.59 -15.87
CA ALA A 404 0.66 -12.34 -17.12
C ALA A 404 -0.07 -11.58 -18.24
N VAL A 405 -1.24 -11.00 -17.95
CA VAL A 405 -2.01 -10.18 -18.90
C VAL A 405 -1.20 -8.95 -19.31
N ARG A 406 -0.57 -8.24 -18.35
CA ARG A 406 0.27 -7.08 -18.67
C ARG A 406 1.50 -7.47 -19.47
N TYR A 407 2.18 -8.57 -19.10
CA TYR A 407 3.33 -9.07 -19.85
C TYR A 407 2.97 -9.42 -21.29
N TRP A 408 1.86 -10.12 -21.50
CA TRP A 408 1.39 -10.46 -22.85
C TRP A 408 1.12 -9.23 -23.71
N HIS A 409 0.39 -8.25 -23.18
CA HIS A 409 0.08 -7.02 -23.89
C HIS A 409 1.31 -6.11 -24.09
N SER A 410 2.28 -6.15 -23.18
CA SER A 410 3.50 -5.31 -23.32
C SER A 410 4.33 -5.66 -24.54
N LYS A 411 4.28 -6.92 -25.02
CA LYS A 411 4.98 -7.37 -26.24
C LYS A 411 4.62 -6.57 -27.49
N ARG A 412 3.48 -5.88 -27.50
CA ARG A 412 3.05 -5.01 -28.61
C ARG A 412 3.78 -3.67 -28.62
N PHE A 413 4.38 -3.29 -27.49
CA PHE A 413 4.95 -1.95 -27.31
C PHE A 413 6.46 -1.99 -27.06
N ILE A 414 6.99 -3.10 -26.55
CA ILE A 414 8.40 -3.22 -26.21
C ILE A 414 8.90 -4.65 -26.44
N LYS A 415 10.09 -4.79 -26.99
CA LYS A 415 10.79 -6.08 -27.19
C LYS A 415 11.62 -6.44 -25.95
N LEU A 416 10.96 -6.84 -24.88
CA LEU A 416 11.63 -7.16 -23.62
C LEU A 416 12.31 -8.54 -23.67
N LYS A 417 13.66 -8.57 -23.69
CA LYS A 417 14.45 -9.80 -23.73
C LYS A 417 14.69 -10.35 -22.31
N ILE A 418 13.74 -11.14 -21.81
CA ILE A 418 13.80 -11.80 -20.49
C ILE A 418 13.85 -13.33 -20.66
N ASN A 419 14.31 -14.01 -19.62
CA ASN A 419 14.28 -15.49 -19.57
C ASN A 419 13.01 -15.94 -18.84
N LEU A 420 11.89 -15.98 -19.57
CA LEU A 420 10.59 -16.31 -19.01
C LEU A 420 10.53 -17.72 -18.40
N TYR A 421 11.19 -18.71 -19.02
CA TYR A 421 11.21 -20.10 -18.51
C TYR A 421 11.85 -20.17 -17.13
N ARG A 422 13.01 -19.54 -16.95
CA ARG A 422 13.68 -19.47 -15.66
C ARG A 422 12.81 -18.76 -14.63
N ASP A 423 12.22 -17.62 -15.00
CA ASP A 423 11.43 -16.82 -14.09
C ASP A 423 10.16 -17.59 -13.65
N LEU A 424 9.45 -18.26 -14.58
CA LEU A 424 8.31 -19.13 -14.25
C LEU A 424 8.72 -20.31 -13.36
N PHE A 425 9.85 -20.96 -13.67
CA PHE A 425 10.37 -22.02 -12.81
C PHE A 425 10.65 -21.54 -11.40
N THR A 426 11.23 -20.35 -11.25
CA THR A 426 11.47 -19.75 -9.93
C THR A 426 10.14 -19.46 -9.19
N TYR A 427 9.11 -19.00 -9.88
CA TYR A 427 7.80 -18.76 -9.24
C TYR A 427 7.16 -20.09 -8.77
N VAL A 428 7.35 -21.17 -9.51
CA VAL A 428 6.96 -22.52 -9.06
C VAL A 428 7.77 -22.92 -7.82
N LEU A 429 9.08 -22.66 -7.78
CA LEU A 429 9.89 -22.94 -6.58
C LEU A 429 9.42 -22.15 -5.34
N LEU A 430 9.03 -20.89 -5.49
CA LEU A 430 8.43 -20.12 -4.38
C LEU A 430 7.12 -20.74 -3.88
N ALA A 431 6.27 -21.22 -4.80
CA ALA A 431 5.05 -21.93 -4.42
C ALA A 431 5.37 -23.26 -3.72
N VAL A 432 6.39 -24.01 -4.19
CA VAL A 432 6.86 -25.23 -3.55
C VAL A 432 7.42 -24.94 -2.15
N GLN A 433 8.21 -23.89 -1.94
CA GLN A 433 8.65 -23.46 -0.61
C GLN A 433 7.45 -23.20 0.31
N SER A 434 6.43 -22.48 -0.19
CA SER A 434 5.21 -22.19 0.58
C SER A 434 4.47 -23.47 1.00
N LEU A 435 4.44 -24.50 0.14
CA LEU A 435 3.83 -25.79 0.45
C LEU A 435 4.70 -26.63 1.39
N VAL A 436 6.02 -26.64 1.23
CA VAL A 436 6.96 -27.32 2.13
C VAL A 436 6.84 -26.76 3.54
N LEU A 437 6.78 -25.44 3.69
CA LEU A 437 6.61 -24.77 4.97
C LEU A 437 5.31 -25.19 5.71
N LEU A 438 4.22 -25.47 4.95
CA LEU A 438 2.94 -25.90 5.49
C LEU A 438 2.91 -27.41 5.79
N ALA A 439 3.59 -28.24 4.98
CA ALA A 439 3.50 -29.69 5.03
C ALA A 439 4.50 -30.35 5.99
N VAL A 440 5.70 -29.74 6.15
CA VAL A 440 6.77 -30.34 6.95
C VAL A 440 6.75 -29.80 8.37
N SER A 441 6.58 -30.69 9.34
CA SER A 441 6.54 -30.35 10.77
C SER A 441 7.88 -30.47 11.48
N GLU A 442 8.78 -31.29 10.96
CA GLU A 442 10.10 -31.53 11.55
C GLU A 442 11.07 -30.40 11.21
N ASP A 443 11.54 -29.65 12.21
CA ASP A 443 12.31 -28.41 12.00
C ASP A 443 13.60 -28.64 11.19
N LEU A 444 14.37 -29.70 11.46
CA LEU A 444 15.64 -29.98 10.78
C LEU A 444 15.41 -30.24 9.29
N LEU A 445 14.43 -31.08 8.96
CA LEU A 445 14.06 -31.42 7.60
C LEU A 445 13.49 -30.19 6.88
N LEU A 446 12.63 -29.41 7.55
CA LEU A 446 12.04 -28.19 7.02
C LEU A 446 13.11 -27.19 6.60
N TYR A 447 13.99 -26.80 7.53
CA TYR A 447 15.03 -25.81 7.21
C TYR A 447 16.09 -26.33 6.22
N GLY A 448 16.33 -27.65 6.21
CA GLY A 448 17.17 -28.28 5.18
C GLY A 448 16.55 -28.15 3.77
N MET A 449 15.27 -28.46 3.63
CA MET A 449 14.56 -28.33 2.34
C MET A 449 14.42 -26.87 1.91
N GLU A 450 13.99 -25.99 2.81
CA GLU A 450 13.83 -24.56 2.54
C GLU A 450 15.17 -23.90 2.16
N GLY A 451 16.25 -24.23 2.90
CA GLY A 451 17.59 -23.76 2.58
C GLY A 451 18.09 -24.26 1.22
N GLY A 452 17.82 -25.53 0.89
CA GLY A 452 18.12 -26.10 -0.43
C GLY A 452 17.40 -25.38 -1.58
N LEU A 453 16.09 -25.12 -1.42
CA LEU A 453 15.28 -24.39 -2.39
C LEU A 453 15.76 -22.93 -2.53
N PHE A 454 16.08 -22.27 -1.42
CA PHE A 454 16.65 -20.93 -1.42
C PHE A 454 17.96 -20.87 -2.20
N ILE A 455 18.90 -21.78 -1.91
CA ILE A 455 20.18 -21.87 -2.63
C ILE A 455 19.94 -22.11 -4.12
N LEU A 456 19.01 -22.98 -4.49
CA LEU A 456 18.65 -23.21 -5.89
C LEU A 456 18.16 -21.93 -6.57
N ILE A 457 17.29 -21.16 -5.93
CA ILE A 457 16.81 -19.86 -6.43
C ILE A 457 18.00 -18.89 -6.60
N VAL A 458 18.88 -18.77 -5.63
CA VAL A 458 20.08 -17.92 -5.71
C VAL A 458 20.98 -18.33 -6.88
N LEU A 459 21.19 -19.63 -7.08
CA LEU A 459 21.99 -20.15 -8.20
C LEU A 459 21.38 -19.85 -9.57
N LEU A 460 20.07 -19.89 -9.70
CA LEU A 460 19.36 -19.52 -10.94
C LEU A 460 19.60 -18.05 -11.33
N TYR A 461 19.85 -17.17 -10.36
CA TYR A 461 20.08 -15.74 -10.55
C TYR A 461 21.53 -15.31 -10.33
N ILE A 462 22.49 -16.24 -10.23
CA ILE A 462 23.89 -15.92 -9.92
C ILE A 462 24.51 -14.93 -10.89
N LYS A 463 24.15 -15.01 -12.19
CA LYS A 463 24.65 -14.09 -13.22
C LYS A 463 24.19 -12.65 -12.97
N GLU A 464 22.93 -12.44 -12.62
CA GLU A 464 22.36 -11.15 -12.30
C GLU A 464 22.97 -10.56 -11.02
N ILE A 465 23.16 -11.39 -10.01
CA ILE A 465 23.81 -11.01 -8.74
C ILE A 465 25.22 -10.52 -8.99
N LEU A 466 26.02 -11.29 -9.74
CA LEU A 466 27.41 -10.93 -10.07
C LEU A 466 27.48 -9.66 -10.92
N GLN A 467 26.54 -9.46 -11.85
CA GLN A 467 26.47 -8.22 -12.64
C GLN A 467 26.18 -7.00 -11.80
N ILE A 468 25.23 -7.10 -10.85
CA ILE A 468 24.90 -6.03 -9.92
C ILE A 468 26.10 -5.71 -9.03
N PHE A 469 26.72 -6.73 -8.45
CA PHE A 469 27.90 -6.60 -7.58
C PHE A 469 29.06 -5.92 -8.31
N ASN A 470 29.39 -6.38 -9.52
CA ASN A 470 30.47 -5.80 -10.33
C ASN A 470 30.20 -4.33 -10.71
N LYS A 471 28.93 -3.95 -10.96
CA LYS A 471 28.57 -2.54 -11.22
C LYS A 471 28.76 -1.67 -9.98
N ILE A 472 28.39 -2.17 -8.81
CA ILE A 472 28.57 -1.46 -7.53
C ILE A 472 30.06 -1.29 -7.23
N CYS A 473 30.86 -2.34 -7.33
CA CYS A 473 32.30 -2.30 -7.10
C CYS A 473 33.03 -1.34 -8.04
N LYS A 474 32.65 -1.32 -9.35
CA LYS A 474 33.22 -0.36 -10.31
C LYS A 474 32.85 1.09 -9.98
N LYS A 475 31.68 1.34 -9.43
CA LYS A 475 31.24 2.69 -9.05
C LYS A 475 31.99 3.18 -7.79
N LEU A 476 32.18 2.30 -6.81
CA LEU A 476 32.94 2.60 -5.58
C LEU A 476 34.43 2.85 -5.85
N LYS A 477 35.02 2.18 -6.87
CA LYS A 477 36.43 2.42 -7.28
C LYS A 477 36.63 3.71 -8.08
N ARG A 478 35.56 4.37 -8.54
CA ARG A 478 35.59 5.64 -9.30
C ARG A 478 35.27 6.87 -8.47
N GLN A 479 34.87 6.69 -7.21
CA GLN A 479 34.76 7.73 -6.17
C GLN A 479 36.02 7.74 -5.32
#